data_49d4a2e4e9a30a2ec46f74cc8b21ee5f
#
_entry.id   49d4a2e4e9a30a2ec46f74cc8b21ee5f
#
_cell.length_a   1.000
_cell.length_b   1.000
_cell.length_c   1.000
_cell.angle_alpha   90.00
_cell.angle_beta   90.00
_cell.angle_gamma   90.00
#
_symmetry.space_group_name_H-M   'P 1'
#
loop_
_entity.id
_entity.type
_entity.pdbx_description
1 polymer ?
#
loop_
_entity_poly.entity_id
_entity_poly.type
_entity_poly.pdbx_seq_one_letter_code
_entity_poly.pdbx_strand_id
1 'polypeptide(L)'
;AVEYRDRGIRVNAVCPGFIRTAHGLREVTELAAQGVDASETALKTMQGRMCEPEEVARAALFLASDEASFVNGSHVFVDNTFTAI
;
A
#
# COMPACT_ATOMS: atom_id res chain seq x y z
N ALA A 1 12.52 10.27 -9.54
CA ALA A 1 13.42 9.13 -9.81
C ALA A 1 14.43 9.46 -10.91
N VAL A 2 13.94 9.84 -12.08
CA VAL A 2 14.83 10.07 -13.26
C VAL A 2 15.85 11.18 -13.00
N GLU A 3 15.43 12.30 -12.42
CA GLU A 3 16.30 13.47 -12.21
C GLU A 3 17.51 13.20 -11.33
N TYR A 4 17.34 12.31 -10.34
CA TYR A 4 18.36 12.09 -9.30
C TYR A 4 19.06 10.74 -9.37
N ARG A 5 18.69 9.87 -10.34
CA ARG A 5 19.29 8.53 -10.41
C ARG A 5 20.81 8.57 -10.55
N ASP A 6 21.34 9.54 -11.27
CA ASP A 6 22.79 9.70 -11.46
C ASP A 6 23.51 10.20 -10.20
N ARG A 7 22.75 10.58 -9.17
CA ARG A 7 23.28 11.00 -7.87
C ARG A 7 23.10 9.92 -6.80
N GLY A 8 22.76 8.70 -7.21
CA GLY A 8 22.59 7.59 -6.29
C GLY A 8 21.32 7.67 -5.43
N ILE A 9 20.31 8.43 -5.86
CA ILE A 9 19.05 8.57 -5.14
C ILE A 9 17.98 7.74 -5.87
N ARG A 10 17.32 6.85 -5.14
CA ARG A 10 16.19 6.09 -5.63
C ARG A 10 14.90 6.63 -5.04
N VAL A 11 13.86 6.70 -5.85
CA VAL A 11 12.55 7.18 -5.44
C VAL A 11 11.51 6.16 -5.91
N ASN A 12 10.80 5.58 -4.98
CA ASN A 12 9.72 4.62 -5.23
C ASN A 12 8.50 4.99 -4.42
N ALA A 13 7.35 4.46 -4.78
CA ALA A 13 6.12 4.65 -4.06
C ALA A 13 5.62 3.31 -3.50
N VAL A 14 5.15 3.32 -2.27
CA VAL A 14 4.42 2.20 -1.68
C VAL A 14 2.94 2.56 -1.69
N CYS A 15 2.13 1.69 -2.29
CA CYS A 15 0.70 1.93 -2.49
C CYS A 15 -0.09 0.85 -1.74
N PRO A 16 -0.41 1.06 -0.46
CA PRO A 16 -1.14 0.07 0.33
C PRO A 16 -2.64 0.08 0.01
N GLY A 17 -3.29 -1.06 0.28
CA GLY A 17 -4.74 -1.13 0.34
C GLY A 17 -5.26 -0.62 1.67
N PHE A 18 -6.36 -1.19 2.17
CA PHE A 18 -6.88 -0.85 3.49
C PHE A 18 -6.00 -1.47 4.57
N ILE A 19 -5.53 -0.64 5.49
CA ILE A 19 -4.59 -1.03 6.55
C ILE A 19 -5.31 -0.98 7.90
N ARG A 20 -5.06 -1.95 8.76
CA ARG A 20 -5.61 -2.00 10.11
C ARG A 20 -4.91 -1.00 11.02
N THR A 21 -5.28 0.26 10.87
CA THR A 21 -4.81 1.38 11.68
C THR A 21 -6.03 2.23 12.08
N ALA A 22 -5.85 3.16 13.02
CA ALA A 22 -6.92 4.10 13.37
C ALA A 22 -7.38 4.89 12.15
N HIS A 23 -6.46 5.31 11.28
CA HIS A 23 -6.78 6.00 10.03
C HIS A 23 -7.56 5.10 9.07
N GLY A 24 -7.10 3.87 8.85
CA GLY A 24 -7.78 2.91 7.97
C GLY A 24 -9.18 2.56 8.44
N LEU A 25 -9.36 2.39 9.75
CA LEU A 25 -10.69 2.14 10.33
C LEU A 25 -11.61 3.34 10.16
N ARG A 26 -11.09 4.57 10.25
CA ARG A 26 -11.86 5.78 9.97
C ARG A 26 -12.26 5.88 8.51
N GLU A 27 -11.37 5.53 7.58
CA GLU A 27 -11.69 5.49 6.16
C GLU A 27 -12.86 4.57 5.87
N VAL A 28 -12.87 3.38 6.44
CA VAL A 28 -13.96 2.41 6.30
C VAL A 28 -15.28 3.01 6.80
N THR A 29 -15.26 3.66 7.97
CA THR A 29 -16.44 4.32 8.54
C THR A 29 -16.95 5.44 7.65
N GLU A 30 -16.05 6.29 7.15
CA GLU A 30 -16.40 7.41 6.27
C GLU A 30 -16.97 6.94 4.93
N LEU A 31 -16.42 5.89 4.34
CA LEU A 31 -16.92 5.31 3.11
C LEU A 31 -18.33 4.75 3.32
N ALA A 32 -18.57 4.07 4.42
CA ALA A 32 -19.90 3.56 4.77
C ALA A 32 -20.93 4.69 4.90
N ALA A 33 -20.52 5.81 5.52
CA ALA A 33 -21.36 7.00 5.66
C ALA A 33 -21.71 7.64 4.30
N GLN A 34 -20.84 7.47 3.31
CA GLN A 34 -21.04 7.97 1.94
C GLN A 34 -21.78 6.96 1.05
N GLY A 35 -22.23 5.84 1.59
CA GLY A 35 -22.93 4.79 0.84
C GLY A 35 -22.01 3.83 0.09
N VAL A 36 -20.72 3.90 0.32
CA VAL A 36 -19.76 2.94 -0.25
C VAL A 36 -19.63 1.74 0.69
N ASP A 37 -19.82 0.54 0.15
CA ASP A 37 -19.70 -0.68 0.95
C ASP A 37 -18.23 -1.00 1.20
N ALA A 38 -17.79 -0.75 2.43
CA ALA A 38 -16.46 -1.13 2.93
C ALA A 38 -16.61 -2.07 4.13
N SER A 39 -17.68 -2.87 4.15
CA SER A 39 -17.92 -3.89 5.17
C SER A 39 -16.80 -4.94 5.16
N GLU A 40 -16.68 -5.71 6.23
CA GLU A 40 -15.75 -6.82 6.31
C GLU A 40 -15.93 -7.80 5.15
N THR A 41 -17.17 -8.07 4.74
CA THR A 41 -17.47 -8.94 3.60
C THR A 41 -16.96 -8.33 2.29
N ALA A 42 -17.20 -7.04 2.07
CA ALA A 42 -16.72 -6.35 0.87
C ALA A 42 -15.18 -6.33 0.82
N LEU A 43 -14.52 -6.02 1.95
CA LEU A 43 -13.06 -6.04 2.03
C LEU A 43 -12.50 -7.44 1.80
N LYS A 44 -13.17 -8.47 2.29
CA LYS A 44 -12.78 -9.86 2.05
C LYS A 44 -12.83 -10.21 0.55
N THR A 45 -13.84 -9.73 -0.14
CA THR A 45 -13.96 -9.95 -1.59
C THR A 45 -12.89 -9.19 -2.38
N MET A 46 -12.61 -7.94 -2.00
CA MET A 46 -11.69 -7.07 -2.73
C MET A 46 -10.22 -7.33 -2.38
N GLN A 47 -9.93 -7.61 -1.12
CA GLN A 47 -8.57 -7.61 -0.59
C GLN A 47 -8.25 -8.86 0.24
N GLY A 48 -9.21 -9.68 0.54
CA GLY A 48 -9.05 -10.87 1.38
C GLY A 48 -9.15 -10.57 2.87
N ARG A 49 -8.44 -9.57 3.35
CA ARG A 49 -8.45 -9.08 4.72
C ARG A 49 -7.84 -7.67 4.76
N MET A 50 -7.91 -7.00 5.88
CA MET A 50 -7.14 -5.77 6.06
C MET A 50 -5.65 -6.09 6.14
N CYS A 51 -4.84 -5.22 5.58
CA CYS A 51 -3.39 -5.29 5.66
C CYS A 51 -2.94 -4.93 7.08
N GLU A 52 -1.96 -5.64 7.61
CA GLU A 52 -1.33 -5.24 8.87
C GLU A 52 -0.26 -4.18 8.61
N PRO A 53 -0.07 -3.20 9.52
CA PRO A 53 0.95 -2.15 9.32
C PRO A 53 2.35 -2.70 9.06
N GLU A 54 2.71 -3.80 9.69
CA GLU A 54 4.02 -4.44 9.51
C GLU A 54 4.24 -4.92 8.07
N GLU A 55 3.19 -5.29 7.38
CA GLU A 55 3.30 -5.74 5.99
C GLU A 55 3.68 -4.60 5.06
N VAL A 56 3.16 -3.41 5.31
CA VAL A 56 3.55 -2.20 4.58
C VAL A 56 4.97 -1.78 4.97
N ALA A 57 5.28 -1.85 6.26
CA ALA A 57 6.61 -1.50 6.77
C ALA A 57 7.72 -2.38 6.17
N ARG A 58 7.45 -3.67 6.01
CA ARG A 58 8.41 -4.59 5.38
C ARG A 58 8.66 -4.26 3.91
N ALA A 59 7.63 -3.87 3.18
CA ALA A 59 7.80 -3.42 1.79
C ALA A 59 8.63 -2.13 1.73
N ALA A 60 8.35 -1.18 2.61
CA ALA A 60 9.13 0.06 2.71
C ALA A 60 10.59 -0.22 3.07
N LEU A 61 10.83 -1.12 4.01
CA LEU A 61 12.18 -1.53 4.41
C LEU A 61 12.95 -2.15 3.24
N PHE A 62 12.31 -3.03 2.48
CA PHE A 62 12.91 -3.60 1.27
C PHE A 62 13.34 -2.50 0.30
N LEU A 63 12.43 -1.57 0.00
CA LEU A 63 12.72 -0.49 -0.95
C LEU A 63 13.82 0.44 -0.47
N ALA A 64 13.94 0.64 0.84
CA ALA A 64 14.98 1.48 1.45
C ALA A 64 16.34 0.78 1.55
N SER A 65 16.37 -0.53 1.38
CA SER A 65 17.59 -1.33 1.55
C SER A 65 18.37 -1.49 0.25
N ASP A 66 19.60 -1.96 0.37
CA ASP A 66 20.44 -2.29 -0.78
C ASP A 66 19.91 -3.47 -1.59
N GLU A 67 19.03 -4.28 -1.00
CA GLU A 67 18.35 -5.35 -1.73
C GLU A 67 17.53 -4.83 -2.91
N ALA A 68 17.07 -3.58 -2.82
CA ALA A 68 16.31 -2.91 -3.88
C ALA A 68 17.18 -1.97 -4.71
N SER A 69 18.47 -2.25 -4.85
CA SER A 69 19.45 -1.33 -5.46
C SER A 69 19.14 -0.95 -6.91
N PHE A 70 18.40 -1.77 -7.62
CA PHE A 70 17.98 -1.48 -9.00
C PHE A 70 16.50 -1.17 -9.14
N VAL A 71 15.78 -1.02 -8.02
CA VAL A 71 14.36 -0.65 -7.99
C VAL A 71 14.26 0.87 -7.85
N ASN A 72 13.84 1.55 -8.89
CA ASN A 72 13.76 2.99 -8.94
C ASN A 72 12.61 3.42 -9.86
N GLY A 73 11.80 4.33 -9.41
CA GLY A 73 10.65 4.83 -10.17
C GLY A 73 9.47 3.87 -10.20
N SER A 74 9.39 2.93 -9.26
CA SER A 74 8.35 1.90 -9.21
C SER A 74 7.22 2.27 -8.25
N HIS A 75 6.04 1.74 -8.55
CA HIS A 75 4.91 1.71 -7.64
C HIS A 75 4.76 0.28 -7.13
N VAL A 76 4.92 0.08 -5.84
CA VAL A 76 4.80 -1.23 -5.20
C VAL A 76 3.46 -1.30 -4.48
N PHE A 77 2.56 -2.09 -5.01
CA PHE A 77 1.23 -2.28 -4.44
C PHE A 77 1.29 -3.33 -3.33
N VAL A 78 0.82 -2.95 -2.14
CA VAL A 78 0.74 -3.83 -0.97
C VAL A 78 -0.75 -3.91 -0.60
N ASP A 79 -1.53 -4.53 -1.44
CA ASP A 79 -3.00 -4.46 -1.41
C ASP A 79 -3.70 -5.80 -1.67
N ASN A 80 -2.94 -6.88 -1.69
CA ASN A 80 -3.44 -8.23 -1.90
C ASN A 80 -4.47 -8.30 -3.05
N THR A 81 -4.09 -7.82 -4.22
CA THR A 81 -4.87 -7.81 -5.47
C THR A 81 -6.01 -6.80 -5.56
N PHE A 82 -6.21 -5.94 -4.57
CA PHE A 82 -7.30 -4.97 -4.60
C PHE A 82 -7.35 -4.19 -5.93
N THR A 83 -6.21 -3.74 -6.43
CA THR A 83 -6.13 -2.97 -7.69
C THR A 83 -5.91 -3.85 -8.92
N ALA A 84 -5.73 -5.14 -8.74
CA ALA A 84 -5.47 -6.07 -9.85
C ALA A 84 -6.75 -6.63 -10.49
N ILE A 85 -7.90 -6.37 -9.90
CA ILE A 85 -9.20 -6.89 -10.36
C ILE A 85 -10.12 -5.79 -10.83
#